data_9e0fb3ba7ea4b1c3cf6f442cc1d68f39
#
_entry.id   9e0fb3ba7ea4b1c3cf6f442cc1d68f39
#
_cell.length_a   1.000
_cell.length_b   1.000
_cell.length_c   1.000
_cell.angle_alpha   90.00
_cell.angle_beta   90.00
_cell.angle_gamma   90.00
#
_symmetry.space_group_name_H-M   'P 1'
#
loop_
_entity.id
_entity.type
_entity.pdbx_description
1 polymer ?
#
loop_
_entity_poly.entity_id
_entity_poly.type
_entity_poly.pdbx_seq_one_letter_code
_entity_poly.pdbx_strand_id
1 'polypeptide(L)'
;FRTMKEIKVFGHQSPDTDAVASTIVWAWFLREYRKLDAKPYILSNTNNEALFVLNKWGFTLPPVLASISGDDDVSIVDTNNGDELFPNINEANIISIVDHHKLTGGLKTSSPLEVIIQPYASTMTVMFNVMNIEPTEFPREIAGLMLSGILSDTLEFRSPTTTPQDKALAQKLAG
;
A
#
# COMPACT_ATOMS: atom_id res chain seq x y z
N PHE A 1 -10.06 -29.13 -4.72
CA PHE A 1 -9.18 -28.00 -4.36
C PHE A 1 -9.65 -26.72 -5.03
N ARG A 2 -10.12 -25.76 -4.25
CA ARG A 2 -10.36 -24.44 -4.78
C ARG A 2 -9.03 -23.68 -4.81
N THR A 3 -8.57 -23.32 -6.00
CA THR A 3 -7.51 -22.32 -6.13
C THR A 3 -8.07 -21.00 -5.63
N MET A 4 -7.40 -20.37 -4.66
CA MET A 4 -7.79 -19.04 -4.21
C MET A 4 -7.64 -18.06 -5.36
N LYS A 5 -8.64 -17.20 -5.52
CA LYS A 5 -8.60 -16.14 -6.52
C LYS A 5 -7.53 -15.11 -6.13
N GLU A 6 -6.71 -14.72 -7.09
CA GLU A 6 -5.69 -13.71 -6.89
C GLU A 6 -6.33 -12.36 -6.52
N ILE A 7 -5.77 -11.71 -5.51
CA ILE A 7 -6.10 -10.34 -5.17
C ILE A 7 -4.96 -9.45 -5.68
N LYS A 8 -5.27 -8.53 -6.58
CA LYS A 8 -4.31 -7.59 -7.13
C LYS A 8 -4.24 -6.37 -6.22
N VAL A 9 -3.07 -6.13 -5.62
CA VAL A 9 -2.83 -5.00 -4.73
C VAL A 9 -2.07 -3.94 -5.51
N PHE A 10 -2.63 -2.75 -5.63
CA PHE A 10 -1.97 -1.66 -6.33
C PHE A 10 -2.39 -0.29 -5.79
N GLY A 11 -1.53 0.70 -6.01
CA GLY A 11 -1.79 2.09 -5.68
C GLY A 11 -2.08 2.94 -6.92
N HIS A 12 -1.78 4.23 -6.82
CA HIS A 12 -2.06 5.19 -7.90
C HIS A 12 -1.05 5.09 -9.05
N GLN A 13 -1.42 5.67 -10.20
CA GLN A 13 -0.50 5.83 -11.33
C GLN A 13 0.70 6.69 -10.93
N SER A 14 1.83 6.51 -11.61
CA SER A 14 3.09 7.18 -11.28
C SER A 14 3.47 6.99 -9.81
N PRO A 15 3.60 5.74 -9.36
CA PRO A 15 3.77 5.46 -7.94
C PRO A 15 5.11 6.01 -7.41
N ASP A 16 5.03 6.61 -6.23
CA ASP A 16 6.19 7.03 -5.45
C ASP A 16 6.65 5.91 -4.49
N THR A 17 7.60 6.21 -3.63
CA THR A 17 8.13 5.23 -2.68
C THR A 17 7.05 4.68 -1.75
N ASP A 18 6.17 5.54 -1.21
CA ASP A 18 5.10 5.11 -0.30
C ASP A 18 4.10 4.20 -1.03
N ALA A 19 3.72 4.55 -2.27
CA ALA A 19 2.80 3.74 -3.05
C ALA A 19 3.37 2.35 -3.35
N VAL A 20 4.62 2.27 -3.79
CA VAL A 20 5.27 0.98 -4.09
C VAL A 20 5.42 0.15 -2.81
N ALA A 21 5.92 0.76 -1.74
CA ALA A 21 6.07 0.09 -0.45
C ALA A 21 4.73 -0.43 0.07
N SER A 22 3.68 0.37 -0.09
CA SER A 22 2.33 0.00 0.35
C SER A 22 1.80 -1.24 -0.35
N THR A 23 2.04 -1.39 -1.65
CA THR A 23 1.59 -2.57 -2.39
C THR A 23 2.26 -3.84 -1.87
N ILE A 24 3.55 -3.77 -1.60
CA ILE A 24 4.35 -4.92 -1.13
C ILE A 24 3.95 -5.28 0.30
N VAL A 25 3.90 -4.30 1.20
CA VAL A 25 3.60 -4.52 2.61
C VAL A 25 2.17 -5.04 2.79
N TRP A 26 1.19 -4.45 2.11
CA TRP A 26 -0.19 -4.88 2.23
C TRP A 26 -0.41 -6.28 1.64
N ALA A 27 0.18 -6.58 0.48
CA ALA A 27 0.14 -7.92 -0.09
C ALA A 27 0.78 -8.95 0.84
N TRP A 28 1.92 -8.62 1.46
CA TRP A 28 2.56 -9.46 2.46
C TRP A 28 1.62 -9.74 3.64
N PHE A 29 0.98 -8.71 4.18
CA PHE A 29 0.04 -8.86 5.30
C PHE A 29 -1.15 -9.74 4.92
N LEU A 30 -1.74 -9.52 3.76
CA LEU A 30 -2.87 -10.33 3.29
C LEU A 30 -2.47 -11.80 3.12
N ARG A 31 -1.28 -12.08 2.61
CA ARG A 31 -0.78 -13.46 2.48
C ARG A 31 -0.49 -14.11 3.83
N GLU A 32 0.29 -13.45 4.66
CA GLU A 32 0.84 -14.07 5.87
C GLU A 32 -0.19 -14.14 7.00
N TYR A 33 -1.04 -13.14 7.14
CA TYR A 33 -1.97 -13.04 8.27
C TYR A 33 -3.42 -13.33 7.91
N ARG A 34 -3.85 -13.01 6.70
CA ARG A 34 -5.21 -13.28 6.25
C ARG A 34 -5.32 -14.50 5.33
N LYS A 35 -4.20 -15.08 4.97
CA LYS A 35 -4.12 -16.32 4.15
C LYS A 35 -4.81 -16.18 2.79
N LEU A 36 -4.66 -15.02 2.18
CA LEU A 36 -5.19 -14.71 0.86
C LEU A 36 -4.09 -14.75 -0.19
N ASP A 37 -4.45 -14.98 -1.46
CA ASP A 37 -3.49 -14.98 -2.58
C ASP A 37 -3.32 -13.56 -3.11
N ALA A 38 -2.67 -12.70 -2.34
CA ALA A 38 -2.45 -11.30 -2.71
C ALA A 38 -1.09 -11.11 -3.38
N LYS A 39 -1.07 -10.32 -4.45
CA LYS A 39 0.14 -9.99 -5.21
C LYS A 39 0.24 -8.49 -5.44
N PRO A 40 1.43 -7.92 -5.26
CA PRO A 40 1.64 -6.49 -5.49
C PRO A 40 1.84 -6.20 -6.98
N TYR A 41 1.30 -5.07 -7.41
CA TYR A 41 1.46 -4.54 -8.77
C TYR A 41 1.67 -3.03 -8.71
N ILE A 42 2.25 -2.47 -9.77
CA ILE A 42 2.31 -1.03 -10.00
C ILE A 42 1.62 -0.71 -11.32
N LEU A 43 1.08 0.49 -11.46
CA LEU A 43 0.33 0.88 -12.66
C LEU A 43 1.20 1.51 -13.74
N SER A 44 2.38 1.98 -13.37
CA SER A 44 3.36 2.56 -14.27
C SER A 44 4.73 2.54 -13.60
N ASN A 45 5.77 3.03 -14.31
CA ASN A 45 7.12 3.07 -13.76
C ASN A 45 7.19 3.99 -12.53
N THR A 46 8.06 3.62 -11.60
CA THR A 46 8.30 4.38 -10.38
C THR A 46 9.55 5.25 -10.52
N ASN A 47 9.88 6.00 -9.45
CA ASN A 47 11.04 6.88 -9.40
C ASN A 47 12.31 6.15 -8.91
N ASN A 48 13.45 6.83 -8.98
CA ASN A 48 14.74 6.27 -8.58
C ASN A 48 14.83 6.03 -7.07
N GLU A 49 14.18 6.84 -6.26
CA GLU A 49 14.14 6.64 -4.81
C GLU A 49 13.50 5.30 -4.45
N ALA A 50 12.36 4.99 -5.07
CA ALA A 50 11.68 3.73 -4.84
C ALA A 50 12.55 2.53 -5.27
N LEU A 51 13.20 2.64 -6.43
CA LEU A 51 14.10 1.59 -6.91
C LEU A 51 15.27 1.36 -5.95
N PHE A 52 15.86 2.45 -5.44
CA PHE A 52 16.93 2.37 -4.45
C PHE A 52 16.46 1.66 -3.16
N VAL A 53 15.29 2.03 -2.66
CA VAL A 53 14.72 1.46 -1.44
C VAL A 53 14.47 -0.04 -1.62
N LEU A 54 13.87 -0.45 -2.74
CA LEU A 54 13.61 -1.86 -3.02
C LEU A 54 14.91 -2.66 -3.08
N ASN A 55 15.92 -2.13 -3.77
CA ASN A 55 17.22 -2.79 -3.87
C ASN A 55 17.87 -2.93 -2.49
N LYS A 56 17.81 -1.90 -1.66
CA LYS A 56 18.37 -1.91 -0.32
C LYS A 56 17.79 -3.03 0.55
N TRP A 57 16.50 -3.26 0.46
CA TRP A 57 15.82 -4.24 1.30
C TRP A 57 15.60 -5.60 0.62
N GLY A 58 16.12 -5.78 -0.58
CA GLY A 58 16.10 -7.06 -1.28
C GLY A 58 14.78 -7.41 -1.95
N PHE A 59 13.97 -6.40 -2.29
CA PHE A 59 12.72 -6.61 -3.01
C PHE A 59 12.90 -6.43 -4.50
N THR A 60 12.18 -7.23 -5.27
CA THR A 60 12.01 -6.98 -6.71
C THR A 60 10.91 -5.98 -6.94
N LEU A 61 11.04 -5.19 -8.01
CA LEU A 61 9.99 -4.26 -8.41
C LEU A 61 8.73 -5.06 -8.76
N PRO A 62 7.56 -4.71 -8.18
CA PRO A 62 6.31 -5.35 -8.58
C PRO A 62 6.08 -5.20 -10.09
N PRO A 63 5.48 -6.19 -10.74
CA PRO A 63 5.21 -6.09 -12.18
C PRO A 63 4.20 -4.99 -12.48
N VAL A 64 4.33 -4.39 -13.66
CA VAL A 64 3.38 -3.41 -14.15
C VAL A 64 2.10 -4.10 -14.57
N LEU A 65 0.98 -3.65 -14.03
CA LEU A 65 -0.35 -4.15 -14.37
C LEU A 65 -0.93 -3.26 -15.47
N ALA A 66 -1.07 -3.81 -16.67
CA ALA A 66 -1.52 -3.03 -17.83
C ALA A 66 -3.02 -2.78 -17.84
N SER A 67 -3.81 -3.71 -17.27
CA SER A 67 -5.26 -3.62 -17.29
C SER A 67 -5.87 -4.52 -16.20
N ILE A 68 -7.13 -4.26 -15.89
CA ILE A 68 -7.94 -5.11 -15.00
C ILE A 68 -9.26 -5.44 -15.69
N SER A 69 -9.91 -6.49 -15.22
CA SER A 69 -11.25 -6.85 -15.69
C SER A 69 -12.27 -6.72 -14.55
N GLY A 70 -13.55 -6.74 -14.90
CA GLY A 70 -14.64 -6.71 -13.91
C GLY A 70 -14.65 -7.92 -12.98
N ASP A 71 -13.98 -9.00 -13.35
CA ASP A 71 -13.90 -10.22 -12.53
C ASP A 71 -12.73 -10.18 -11.53
N ASP A 72 -11.85 -9.20 -11.62
CA ASP A 72 -10.70 -9.10 -10.73
C ASP A 72 -11.08 -8.65 -9.33
N ASP A 73 -10.50 -9.30 -8.32
CA ASP A 73 -10.51 -8.81 -6.95
C ASP A 73 -9.31 -7.90 -6.77
N VAL A 74 -9.55 -6.68 -6.29
CA VAL A 74 -8.50 -5.67 -6.14
C VAL A 74 -8.51 -5.08 -4.73
N SER A 75 -7.33 -4.78 -4.23
CA SER A 75 -7.14 -3.99 -3.01
C SER A 75 -6.36 -2.74 -3.38
N ILE A 76 -6.91 -1.58 -3.05
CA ILE A 76 -6.33 -0.28 -3.40
C ILE A 76 -5.59 0.26 -2.19
N VAL A 77 -4.37 0.73 -2.41
CA VAL A 77 -3.52 1.31 -1.37
C VAL A 77 -3.00 2.68 -1.81
N ASP A 78 -2.80 3.56 -0.84
CA ASP A 78 -2.19 4.89 -1.03
C ASP A 78 -2.94 5.80 -2.00
N THR A 79 -4.20 5.55 -2.24
CA THR A 79 -5.12 6.45 -2.96
C THR A 79 -6.58 6.05 -2.70
N ASN A 80 -7.47 7.01 -2.86
CA ASN A 80 -8.91 6.77 -2.95
C ASN A 80 -9.50 7.51 -4.16
N ASN A 81 -8.65 8.01 -5.05
CA ASN A 81 -9.05 8.82 -6.21
C ASN A 81 -9.16 7.95 -7.45
N GLY A 82 -10.38 7.77 -7.97
CA GLY A 82 -10.62 6.96 -9.17
C GLY A 82 -9.88 7.47 -10.41
N ASP A 83 -9.57 8.77 -10.48
CA ASP A 83 -8.85 9.36 -11.61
C ASP A 83 -7.37 8.94 -11.68
N GLU A 84 -6.83 8.44 -10.58
CA GLU A 84 -5.44 7.96 -10.49
C GLU A 84 -5.32 6.46 -10.75
N LEU A 85 -6.41 5.80 -11.09
CA LEU A 85 -6.51 4.35 -11.25
C LEU A 85 -6.95 4.01 -12.67
N PHE A 86 -7.25 2.73 -12.92
CA PHE A 86 -7.76 2.30 -14.21
C PHE A 86 -9.12 2.92 -14.52
N PRO A 87 -9.42 3.29 -15.78
CA PRO A 87 -10.73 3.83 -16.14
C PRO A 87 -11.91 2.93 -15.77
N ASN A 88 -11.70 1.62 -15.75
CA ASN A 88 -12.72 0.63 -15.40
C ASN A 88 -12.63 0.14 -13.94
N ILE A 89 -11.99 0.89 -13.05
CA ILE A 89 -11.80 0.47 -11.65
C ILE A 89 -13.11 0.12 -10.95
N ASN A 90 -14.18 0.83 -11.27
CA ASN A 90 -15.49 0.60 -10.65
C ASN A 90 -16.19 -0.67 -11.14
N GLU A 91 -15.67 -1.31 -12.19
CA GLU A 91 -16.18 -2.60 -12.66
C GLU A 91 -15.56 -3.77 -11.89
N ALA A 92 -14.37 -3.58 -11.33
CA ALA A 92 -13.69 -4.60 -10.55
C ALA A 92 -14.33 -4.78 -9.16
N ASN A 93 -14.04 -5.91 -8.53
CA ASN A 93 -14.46 -6.13 -7.15
C ASN A 93 -13.42 -5.55 -6.20
N ILE A 94 -13.67 -4.33 -5.74
CA ILE A 94 -12.78 -3.65 -4.78
C ILE A 94 -13.07 -4.23 -3.39
N ILE A 95 -12.10 -4.94 -2.82
CA ILE A 95 -12.28 -5.58 -1.51
C ILE A 95 -11.80 -4.72 -0.35
N SER A 96 -10.86 -3.82 -0.60
CA SER A 96 -10.37 -2.91 0.44
C SER A 96 -9.71 -1.67 -0.15
N ILE A 97 -9.70 -0.60 0.65
CA ILE A 97 -8.98 0.65 0.39
C ILE A 97 -8.26 1.02 1.67
N VAL A 98 -6.93 1.19 1.61
CA VAL A 98 -6.10 1.64 2.73
C VAL A 98 -5.32 2.86 2.29
N ASP A 99 -5.58 4.00 2.92
CA ASP A 99 -5.09 5.29 2.43
C ASP A 99 -4.95 6.31 3.55
N HIS A 100 -4.26 7.41 3.27
CA HIS A 100 -4.10 8.54 4.20
C HIS A 100 -4.46 9.88 3.55
N HIS A 101 -4.91 9.87 2.29
CA HIS A 101 -5.25 11.09 1.57
C HIS A 101 -6.68 11.55 1.88
N LYS A 102 -6.96 12.82 1.59
CA LYS A 102 -8.32 13.34 1.67
C LYS A 102 -9.27 12.54 0.77
N LEU A 103 -10.51 12.46 1.16
CA LEU A 103 -11.53 11.76 0.38
C LEU A 103 -11.91 12.59 -0.85
N THR A 104 -11.72 12.03 -2.04
CA THR A 104 -11.99 12.74 -3.30
C THR A 104 -13.21 12.21 -4.05
N GLY A 105 -13.63 10.97 -3.76
CA GLY A 105 -14.74 10.32 -4.46
C GLY A 105 -14.31 9.65 -5.76
N GLY A 106 -15.28 9.22 -6.54
CA GLY A 106 -15.02 8.55 -7.84
C GLY A 106 -14.92 7.04 -7.76
N LEU A 107 -14.93 6.44 -6.57
CA LEU A 107 -14.98 4.99 -6.41
C LEU A 107 -16.37 4.53 -6.04
N LYS A 108 -16.85 3.50 -6.74
CA LYS A 108 -18.12 2.82 -6.48
C LYS A 108 -17.87 1.33 -6.40
N THR A 109 -18.53 0.67 -5.47
CA THR A 109 -18.37 -0.77 -5.29
C THR A 109 -19.70 -1.49 -5.39
N SER A 110 -19.66 -2.73 -5.85
CA SER A 110 -20.85 -3.59 -5.94
C SER A 110 -21.11 -4.36 -4.65
N SER A 111 -20.13 -4.42 -3.76
CA SER A 111 -20.20 -5.17 -2.50
C SER A 111 -19.61 -4.34 -1.37
N PRO A 112 -19.99 -4.61 -0.11
CA PRO A 112 -19.31 -4.01 1.04
C PRO A 112 -17.83 -4.34 1.05
N LEU A 113 -17.03 -3.40 1.54
CA LEU A 113 -15.57 -3.52 1.54
C LEU A 113 -15.00 -2.96 2.85
N GLU A 114 -13.73 -3.24 3.08
CA GLU A 114 -12.97 -2.62 4.16
C GLU A 114 -12.38 -1.31 3.66
N VAL A 115 -12.71 -0.19 4.31
CA VAL A 115 -12.13 1.12 3.97
C VAL A 115 -11.47 1.68 5.22
N ILE A 116 -10.18 1.97 5.11
CA ILE A 116 -9.42 2.54 6.22
C ILE A 116 -8.67 3.75 5.68
N ILE A 117 -9.13 4.93 6.09
CA ILE A 117 -8.51 6.21 5.76
C ILE A 117 -8.26 6.93 7.07
N GLN A 118 -6.99 7.22 7.37
CA GLN A 118 -6.59 7.86 8.61
C GLN A 118 -5.65 9.04 8.30
N PRO A 119 -5.67 10.10 9.11
CA PRO A 119 -4.93 11.33 8.84
C PRO A 119 -3.47 11.26 9.30
N TYR A 120 -2.71 10.35 8.73
CA TYR A 120 -1.26 10.25 8.94
C TYR A 120 -0.51 10.67 7.69
N ALA A 121 0.80 10.90 7.82
CA ALA A 121 1.63 11.34 6.71
C ALA A 121 1.96 10.22 5.73
N SER A 122 1.82 8.96 6.14
CA SER A 122 2.17 7.79 5.33
C SER A 122 1.11 6.71 5.44
N THR A 123 0.82 6.03 4.33
CA THR A 123 -0.02 4.83 4.34
C THR A 123 0.59 3.73 5.21
N MET A 124 1.90 3.70 5.39
CA MET A 124 2.57 2.74 6.26
C MET A 124 2.08 2.86 7.71
N THR A 125 1.90 4.07 8.19
CA THR A 125 1.37 4.30 9.55
C THR A 125 -0.08 3.83 9.66
N VAL A 126 -0.88 4.08 8.65
CA VAL A 126 -2.26 3.56 8.59
C VAL A 126 -2.27 2.04 8.62
N MET A 127 -1.45 1.40 7.80
CA MET A 127 -1.35 -0.07 7.73
C MET A 127 -0.90 -0.66 9.06
N PHE A 128 0.08 -0.07 9.71
CA PHE A 128 0.54 -0.53 11.02
C PHE A 128 -0.60 -0.59 12.03
N ASN A 129 -1.45 0.44 12.06
CA ASN A 129 -2.59 0.50 12.96
C ASN A 129 -3.62 -0.61 12.67
N VAL A 130 -3.77 -0.98 11.39
CA VAL A 130 -4.70 -2.03 10.97
C VAL A 130 -4.15 -3.42 11.27
N MET A 131 -2.86 -3.61 11.03
CA MET A 131 -2.21 -4.93 11.14
C MET A 131 -2.19 -5.48 12.56
N ASN A 132 -2.07 -4.61 13.55
CA ASN A 132 -1.98 -4.99 14.96
C ASN A 132 -0.85 -6.00 15.22
N ILE A 133 0.32 -5.73 14.64
CA ILE A 133 1.53 -6.54 14.77
C ILE A 133 2.55 -5.74 15.55
N GLU A 134 3.21 -6.37 16.54
CA GLU A 134 4.29 -5.71 17.27
C GLU A 134 5.45 -5.40 16.33
N PRO A 135 6.09 -4.21 16.43
CA PRO A 135 7.20 -3.84 15.55
C PRO A 135 8.33 -4.87 15.48
N THR A 136 8.60 -5.57 16.58
CA THR A 136 9.64 -6.60 16.65
C THR A 136 9.29 -7.88 15.90
N GLU A 137 8.02 -8.07 15.54
CA GLU A 137 7.55 -9.27 14.84
C GLU A 137 7.60 -9.12 13.32
N PHE A 138 7.86 -7.90 12.80
CA PHE A 138 8.02 -7.72 11.37
C PHE A 138 9.33 -8.33 10.90
N PRO A 139 9.35 -9.04 9.75
CA PRO A 139 10.60 -9.35 9.08
C PRO A 139 11.41 -8.07 8.86
N ARG A 140 12.73 -8.17 8.95
CA ARG A 140 13.62 -7.01 8.84
C ARG A 140 13.39 -6.23 7.54
N GLU A 141 13.24 -6.94 6.42
CA GLU A 141 13.03 -6.32 5.11
C GLU A 141 11.68 -5.59 5.03
N ILE A 142 10.65 -6.11 5.66
CA ILE A 142 9.33 -5.44 5.74
C ILE A 142 9.41 -4.20 6.63
N ALA A 143 10.03 -4.32 7.80
CA ALA A 143 10.21 -3.17 8.69
C ALA A 143 11.03 -2.06 8.02
N GLY A 144 12.08 -2.44 7.30
CA GLY A 144 12.90 -1.49 6.55
C GLY A 144 12.13 -0.79 5.42
N LEU A 145 11.31 -1.54 4.70
CA LEU A 145 10.47 -0.99 3.64
C LEU A 145 9.44 -0.02 4.19
N MET A 146 8.78 -0.37 5.29
CA MET A 146 7.82 0.50 5.96
C MET A 146 8.49 1.79 6.45
N LEU A 147 9.65 1.68 7.09
CA LEU A 147 10.43 2.83 7.54
C LEU A 147 10.77 3.75 6.37
N SER A 148 11.21 3.19 5.26
CA SER A 148 11.55 3.97 4.06
C SER A 148 10.34 4.71 3.49
N GLY A 149 9.17 4.10 3.48
CA GLY A 149 7.93 4.76 3.07
C GLY A 149 7.58 5.95 3.97
N ILE A 150 7.69 5.79 5.29
CA ILE A 150 7.42 6.85 6.25
C ILE A 150 8.41 8.01 6.06
N LEU A 151 9.70 7.72 5.92
CA LEU A 151 10.73 8.74 5.77
C LEU A 151 10.53 9.53 4.46
N SER A 152 10.15 8.85 3.39
CA SER A 152 9.86 9.51 2.11
C SER A 152 8.67 10.46 2.23
N ASP A 153 7.55 10.00 2.75
CA ASP A 153 6.32 10.79 2.84
C ASP A 153 6.39 11.91 3.88
N THR A 154 7.22 11.75 4.88
CA THR A 154 7.43 12.81 5.89
C THR A 154 8.58 13.74 5.54
N LEU A 155 9.27 13.52 4.43
CA LEU A 155 10.51 14.23 4.07
C LEU A 155 11.50 14.22 5.26
N GLU A 156 11.72 13.04 5.83
CA GLU A 156 12.52 12.85 7.05
C GLU A 156 11.99 13.69 8.21
N PHE A 157 10.66 13.70 8.41
CA PHE A 157 9.93 14.44 9.45
C PHE A 157 9.88 15.97 9.26
N ARG A 158 10.27 16.47 8.09
CA ARG A 158 10.21 17.91 7.78
C ARG A 158 8.87 18.34 7.21
N SER A 159 8.05 17.40 6.71
CA SER A 159 6.74 17.71 6.17
C SER A 159 5.79 18.18 7.27
N PRO A 160 4.98 19.23 7.03
CA PRO A 160 3.98 19.68 8.00
C PRO A 160 2.86 18.66 8.23
N THR A 161 2.71 17.67 7.35
CA THR A 161 1.73 16.57 7.53
C THR A 161 2.22 15.48 8.48
N THR A 162 3.49 15.53 8.91
CA THR A 162 4.06 14.55 9.84
C THR A 162 3.34 14.59 11.18
N THR A 163 2.91 13.42 11.67
CA THR A 163 2.26 13.30 12.99
C THR A 163 3.22 12.67 14.01
N PRO A 164 2.95 12.84 15.32
CA PRO A 164 3.72 12.15 16.36
C PRO A 164 3.71 10.62 16.18
N GLN A 165 2.61 10.05 15.68
CA GLN A 165 2.50 8.63 15.43
C GLN A 165 3.42 8.16 14.30
N ASP A 166 3.57 8.96 13.23
CA ASP A 166 4.52 8.67 12.15
C ASP A 166 5.95 8.59 12.70
N LYS A 167 6.35 9.57 13.52
CA LYS A 167 7.68 9.59 14.13
C LYS A 167 7.90 8.41 15.07
N ALA A 168 6.93 8.14 15.93
CA ALA A 168 7.02 7.05 16.91
C ALA A 168 7.17 5.70 16.21
N LEU A 169 6.38 5.46 15.16
CA LEU A 169 6.47 4.22 14.39
C LEU A 169 7.82 4.10 13.69
N ALA A 170 8.30 5.18 13.07
CA ALA A 170 9.61 5.18 12.40
C ALA A 170 10.73 4.80 13.37
N GLN A 171 10.72 5.34 14.59
CA GLN A 171 11.70 5.01 15.62
C GLN A 171 11.65 3.54 16.02
N LYS A 172 10.45 2.98 16.17
CA LYS A 172 10.27 1.57 16.52
C LYS A 172 10.76 0.65 15.40
N LEU A 173 10.51 1.01 14.14
CA LEU A 173 10.93 0.21 12.99
C LEU A 173 12.45 0.26 12.78
N ALA A 174 13.09 1.37 13.14
CA ALA A 174 14.55 1.53 13.04
C ALA A 174 15.30 0.76 14.12
N GLY A 175 14.70 0.56 15.27
CA GLY A 175 15.25 -0.22 16.37
C GLY A 175 15.11 -1.69 16.17
#